data_d23c61401c72464734af0fb003b3aee1
#
_entry.id   d23c61401c72464734af0fb003b3aee1
#
_cell.length_a   1.000
_cell.length_b   1.000
_cell.length_c   1.000
_cell.angle_alpha   90.00
_cell.angle_beta   90.00
_cell.angle_gamma   90.00
#
_symmetry.space_group_name_H-M   'P 1'
#
loop_
_entity.id
_entity.type
_entity.pdbx_description
1 polymer ?
#
loop_
_entity_poly.entity_id
_entity_poly.type
_entity_poly.pdbx_seq_one_letter_code
_entity_poly.pdbx_strand_id
1 'polypeptide(L)'
;MALALFKPSRVTKSHGLAFRVGWFVGRLIVWFLVLSVGFTLLYRFAPVPVTITMLADPNGFTRDWTSLSEIDRDMVDAAIAGEDGKFCSHDGFDRAAIEQAIEKNAKGKRLRGGSTISQQTAKNVFLWQGTGWSRWLRKGLEAWFTVLIEQLWSKRRIMEVYLNVAETGIGTYGAESGARRYYNKSAASLSPVEAARIAAALPAPRTRAVNGARGFTRRHGNTIAARIGVVRRDGLDACVYR
;
A
#
# COMPACT_ATOMS: atom_id res chain seq x y z
N MET A 1 33.25 -59.21 -47.07
CA MET A 1 31.85 -59.02 -46.60
C MET A 1 31.90 -58.06 -45.41
N ALA A 2 31.71 -56.78 -45.67
CA ALA A 2 31.88 -55.71 -44.68
C ALA A 2 30.49 -55.29 -44.17
N LEU A 3 30.21 -55.52 -42.89
CA LEU A 3 28.98 -55.04 -42.22
C LEU A 3 29.14 -53.54 -41.95
N ALA A 4 28.35 -52.71 -42.66
CA ALA A 4 28.20 -51.32 -42.38
C ALA A 4 27.31 -51.13 -41.11
N LEU A 5 27.93 -50.68 -40.04
CA LEU A 5 27.24 -50.29 -38.82
C LEU A 5 26.46 -48.97 -39.04
N PHE A 6 25.15 -49.05 -39.13
CA PHE A 6 24.27 -47.89 -39.15
C PHE A 6 24.33 -47.20 -37.76
N LYS A 7 24.93 -46.00 -37.73
CA LYS A 7 24.95 -45.14 -36.53
C LYS A 7 23.68 -44.33 -36.59
N PRO A 8 22.75 -44.41 -35.59
CA PRO A 8 21.54 -43.63 -35.59
C PRO A 8 21.92 -42.15 -35.36
N SER A 9 21.63 -41.32 -36.32
CA SER A 9 21.77 -39.86 -36.21
C SER A 9 20.75 -39.35 -35.14
N ARG A 10 21.22 -38.90 -34.01
CA ARG A 10 20.39 -38.17 -33.04
C ARG A 10 19.99 -36.83 -33.67
N VAL A 11 18.77 -36.75 -34.16
CA VAL A 11 18.14 -35.48 -34.54
C VAL A 11 17.88 -34.70 -33.27
N THR A 12 18.81 -33.84 -32.88
CA THR A 12 18.58 -32.83 -31.85
C THR A 12 17.63 -31.80 -32.46
N LYS A 13 16.34 -31.89 -32.11
CA LYS A 13 15.38 -30.83 -32.45
C LYS A 13 15.85 -29.55 -31.76
N SER A 14 16.48 -28.66 -32.50
CA SER A 14 16.74 -27.30 -32.03
C SER A 14 15.39 -26.59 -31.92
N HIS A 15 14.92 -26.40 -30.69
CA HIS A 15 13.73 -25.55 -30.46
C HIS A 15 14.02 -24.17 -30.97
N GLY A 16 13.19 -23.66 -31.92
CA GLY A 16 13.35 -22.34 -32.52
C GLY A 16 13.39 -21.23 -31.44
N LEU A 17 14.00 -20.10 -31.80
CA LEU A 17 14.15 -18.95 -30.91
C LEU A 17 12.83 -18.56 -30.20
N ALA A 18 11.72 -18.56 -30.94
CA ALA A 18 10.38 -18.26 -30.39
C ALA A 18 9.98 -19.18 -29.25
N PHE A 19 10.26 -20.50 -29.34
CA PHE A 19 9.98 -21.44 -28.26
C PHE A 19 10.83 -21.15 -27.03
N ARG A 20 12.12 -20.86 -27.19
CA ARG A 20 13.03 -20.51 -26.07
C ARG A 20 12.59 -19.22 -25.36
N VAL A 21 12.20 -18.20 -26.13
CA VAL A 21 11.68 -16.94 -25.60
C VAL A 21 10.36 -17.18 -24.88
N GLY A 22 9.40 -17.91 -25.48
CA GLY A 22 8.13 -18.23 -24.86
C GLY A 22 8.30 -19.00 -23.54
N TRP A 23 9.20 -20.00 -23.52
CA TRP A 23 9.52 -20.76 -22.31
C TRP A 23 10.14 -19.89 -21.21
N PHE A 24 11.07 -18.96 -21.59
CA PHE A 24 11.69 -18.03 -20.66
C PHE A 24 10.65 -17.07 -20.05
N VAL A 25 9.79 -16.47 -20.88
CA VAL A 25 8.71 -15.58 -20.43
C VAL A 25 7.73 -16.32 -19.51
N GLY A 26 7.31 -17.54 -19.89
CA GLY A 26 6.44 -18.38 -19.07
C GLY A 26 7.05 -18.64 -17.68
N ARG A 27 8.36 -18.91 -17.64
CA ARG A 27 9.10 -19.14 -16.41
C ARG A 27 9.17 -17.87 -15.53
N LEU A 28 9.36 -16.69 -16.12
CA LEU A 28 9.32 -15.43 -15.40
C LEU A 28 7.94 -15.15 -14.80
N ILE A 29 6.85 -15.43 -15.53
CA ILE A 29 5.48 -15.29 -15.02
C ILE A 29 5.24 -16.24 -13.85
N VAL A 30 5.63 -17.50 -13.96
CA VAL A 30 5.48 -18.47 -12.86
C VAL A 30 6.24 -18.00 -11.62
N TRP A 31 7.50 -17.57 -11.76
CA TRP A 31 8.27 -17.04 -10.64
C TRP A 31 7.65 -15.78 -10.04
N PHE A 32 7.13 -14.87 -10.87
CA PHE A 32 6.41 -13.69 -10.40
C PHE A 32 5.20 -14.10 -9.54
N LEU A 33 4.39 -15.04 -10.00
CA LEU A 33 3.21 -15.53 -9.26
C LEU A 33 3.61 -16.20 -7.94
N VAL A 34 4.60 -17.09 -7.97
CA VAL A 34 5.09 -17.79 -6.78
C VAL A 34 5.65 -16.82 -5.76
N LEU A 35 6.50 -15.86 -6.19
CA LEU A 35 7.11 -14.89 -5.29
C LEU A 35 6.08 -13.90 -4.76
N SER A 36 5.14 -13.42 -5.58
CA SER A 36 4.11 -12.48 -5.13
C SER A 36 3.21 -13.11 -4.06
N VAL A 37 2.77 -14.36 -4.26
CA VAL A 37 1.99 -15.09 -3.25
C VAL A 37 2.84 -15.40 -2.03
N GLY A 38 4.09 -15.87 -2.23
CA GLY A 38 5.00 -16.21 -1.15
C GLY A 38 5.30 -15.03 -0.22
N PHE A 39 5.66 -13.86 -0.78
CA PHE A 39 5.88 -12.65 0.03
C PHE A 39 4.60 -12.14 0.69
N THR A 40 3.45 -12.23 0.01
CA THR A 40 2.17 -11.85 0.63
C THR A 40 1.85 -12.76 1.82
N LEU A 41 2.07 -14.07 1.71
CA LEU A 41 1.90 -15.02 2.82
C LEU A 41 2.90 -14.76 3.95
N LEU A 42 4.16 -14.49 3.62
CA LEU A 42 5.19 -14.15 4.62
C LEU A 42 4.78 -12.92 5.43
N TYR A 43 4.40 -11.84 4.75
CA TYR A 43 4.04 -10.59 5.41
C TYR A 43 2.65 -10.59 6.06
N ARG A 44 1.88 -11.66 5.89
CA ARG A 44 0.69 -11.92 6.71
C ARG A 44 1.05 -12.02 8.20
N PHE A 45 2.21 -12.59 8.51
CA PHE A 45 2.62 -12.91 9.88
C PHE A 45 3.86 -12.13 10.34
N ALA A 46 4.81 -11.89 9.43
CA ALA A 46 6.05 -11.20 9.72
C ALA A 46 5.94 -9.68 9.48
N PRO A 47 6.63 -8.85 10.26
CA PRO A 47 6.81 -7.43 9.93
C PRO A 47 7.45 -7.28 8.53
N VAL A 48 7.00 -6.28 7.79
CA VAL A 48 7.67 -5.86 6.53
C VAL A 48 8.98 -5.19 6.92
N PRO A 49 10.16 -5.73 6.60
CA PRO A 49 11.42 -5.20 7.14
C PRO A 49 11.76 -3.81 6.56
N VAL A 50 11.64 -3.67 5.26
CA VAL A 50 11.90 -2.44 4.51
C VAL A 50 11.14 -2.49 3.18
N THR A 51 10.80 -1.34 2.63
CA THR A 51 10.11 -1.25 1.33
C THR A 51 11.01 -0.63 0.27
N ILE A 52 10.71 -0.88 -1.00
CA ILE A 52 11.45 -0.27 -2.12
C ILE A 52 11.38 1.26 -2.03
N THR A 53 10.25 1.80 -1.60
CA THR A 53 10.07 3.25 -1.40
C THR A 53 11.02 3.83 -0.35
N MET A 54 11.21 3.11 0.77
CA MET A 54 12.15 3.51 1.84
C MET A 54 13.59 3.49 1.35
N LEU A 55 13.99 2.40 0.67
CA LEU A 55 15.35 2.25 0.14
C LEU A 55 15.68 3.30 -0.94
N ALA A 56 14.70 3.69 -1.72
CA ALA A 56 14.85 4.68 -2.80
C ALA A 56 14.65 6.14 -2.32
N ASP A 57 14.41 6.38 -1.03
CA ASP A 57 14.21 7.74 -0.53
C ASP A 57 15.55 8.49 -0.43
N PRO A 58 15.74 9.58 -1.18
CA PRO A 58 17.00 10.33 -1.18
C PRO A 58 17.30 11.02 0.16
N ASN A 59 16.31 11.14 1.04
CA ASN A 59 16.47 11.72 2.37
C ASN A 59 16.81 10.66 3.44
N GLY A 60 17.00 9.40 3.03
CA GLY A 60 17.03 8.27 3.95
C GLY A 60 15.66 7.99 4.56
N PHE A 61 15.59 7.04 5.48
CA PHE A 61 14.32 6.76 6.14
C PHE A 61 14.48 6.46 7.62
N THR A 62 13.47 6.86 8.39
CA THR A 62 13.26 6.47 9.79
C THR A 62 11.94 5.74 9.87
N ARG A 63 11.96 4.56 10.51
CA ARG A 63 10.76 3.78 10.77
C ARG A 63 10.94 2.92 12.01
N ASP A 64 9.97 2.97 12.90
CA ASP A 64 9.82 2.07 14.04
C ASP A 64 8.59 1.23 13.83
N TRP A 65 8.78 -0.11 13.63
CA TRP A 65 7.65 -1.02 13.48
C TRP A 65 6.95 -1.18 14.82
N THR A 66 5.66 -0.94 14.83
CA THR A 66 4.82 -1.00 16.03
C THR A 66 3.59 -1.85 15.75
N SER A 67 3.27 -2.80 16.63
CA SER A 67 2.07 -3.62 16.49
C SER A 67 0.81 -2.75 16.57
N LEU A 68 -0.26 -3.16 15.90
CA LEU A 68 -1.51 -2.38 15.92
C LEU A 68 -2.10 -2.22 17.32
N SER A 69 -1.81 -3.15 18.23
CA SER A 69 -2.23 -3.07 19.64
C SER A 69 -1.51 -1.99 20.43
N GLU A 70 -0.39 -1.49 19.93
CA GLU A 70 0.43 -0.43 20.52
C GLU A 70 0.28 0.92 19.79
N ILE A 71 -0.65 1.00 18.84
CA ILE A 71 -1.04 2.24 18.16
C ILE A 71 -2.40 2.66 18.69
N ASP A 72 -2.53 3.92 19.11
CA ASP A 72 -3.80 4.45 19.60
C ASP A 72 -4.92 4.28 18.55
N ARG A 73 -6.11 3.91 19.00
CA ARG A 73 -7.28 3.73 18.13
C ARG A 73 -7.62 5.00 17.36
N ASP A 74 -7.35 6.18 17.92
CA ASP A 74 -7.56 7.45 17.24
C ASP A 74 -6.77 7.56 15.93
N MET A 75 -5.57 6.93 15.84
CA MET A 75 -4.79 6.91 14.59
C MET A 75 -5.43 6.02 13.51
N VAL A 76 -5.99 4.88 13.90
CA VAL A 76 -6.75 4.00 13.00
C VAL A 76 -8.01 4.72 12.51
N ASP A 77 -8.78 5.30 13.42
CA ASP A 77 -10.00 6.03 13.09
C ASP A 77 -9.73 7.25 12.21
N ALA A 78 -8.61 7.95 12.47
CA ALA A 78 -8.16 9.07 11.65
C ALA A 78 -7.77 8.63 10.23
N ALA A 79 -7.10 7.49 10.08
CA ALA A 79 -6.76 6.93 8.77
C ALA A 79 -8.03 6.55 7.99
N ILE A 80 -8.99 5.87 8.63
CA ILE A 80 -10.29 5.53 8.03
C ILE A 80 -11.04 6.82 7.63
N ALA A 81 -11.16 7.79 8.55
CA ALA A 81 -11.88 9.04 8.29
C ALA A 81 -11.27 9.88 7.17
N GLY A 82 -9.95 9.83 7.02
CA GLY A 82 -9.19 10.65 6.08
C GLY A 82 -8.98 10.04 4.71
N GLU A 83 -8.72 8.74 4.68
CA GLU A 83 -8.28 8.04 3.47
C GLU A 83 -9.34 7.10 2.90
N ASP A 84 -10.11 6.41 3.75
CA ASP A 84 -10.96 5.31 3.30
C ASP A 84 -12.13 5.05 4.27
N GLY A 85 -13.13 5.90 4.22
CA GLY A 85 -14.30 5.81 5.11
C GLY A 85 -15.15 4.55 4.94
N LYS A 86 -14.87 3.73 3.93
CA LYS A 86 -15.54 2.45 3.65
C LYS A 86 -14.61 1.25 3.79
N PHE A 87 -13.48 1.39 4.46
CA PHE A 87 -12.44 0.36 4.56
C PHE A 87 -12.98 -1.02 4.95
N CYS A 88 -13.95 -1.08 5.87
CA CYS A 88 -14.57 -2.32 6.32
C CYS A 88 -15.67 -2.87 5.39
N SER A 89 -16.09 -2.14 4.39
CA SER A 89 -17.24 -2.50 3.56
C SER A 89 -16.91 -2.83 2.10
N HIS A 90 -15.63 -2.87 1.74
CA HIS A 90 -15.19 -3.27 0.40
C HIS A 90 -13.98 -4.21 0.45
N ASP A 91 -13.77 -4.97 -0.64
CA ASP A 91 -12.66 -5.92 -0.82
C ASP A 91 -11.51 -5.27 -1.61
N GLY A 92 -10.94 -4.20 -1.06
CA GLY A 92 -9.78 -3.49 -1.62
C GLY A 92 -10.10 -2.39 -2.62
N PHE A 93 -11.29 -2.35 -3.21
CA PHE A 93 -11.68 -1.37 -4.23
C PHE A 93 -13.03 -0.73 -3.89
N ASP A 94 -13.05 0.56 -3.58
CA ASP A 94 -14.31 1.32 -3.51
C ASP A 94 -14.78 1.69 -4.93
N ARG A 95 -15.61 0.84 -5.52
CA ARG A 95 -16.13 1.02 -6.89
C ARG A 95 -16.87 2.34 -7.05
N ALA A 96 -17.68 2.72 -6.06
CA ALA A 96 -18.43 3.98 -6.09
C ALA A 96 -17.49 5.19 -6.07
N ALA A 97 -16.40 5.15 -5.28
CA ALA A 97 -15.40 6.21 -5.27
C ALA A 97 -14.63 6.29 -6.59
N ILE A 98 -14.34 5.15 -7.22
CA ILE A 98 -13.67 5.07 -8.53
C ILE A 98 -14.57 5.68 -9.61
N GLU A 99 -15.85 5.31 -9.68
CA GLU A 99 -16.83 5.87 -10.64
C GLU A 99 -16.96 7.38 -10.48
N GLN A 100 -17.12 7.86 -9.24
CA GLN A 100 -17.17 9.31 -8.97
C GLN A 100 -15.88 10.03 -9.37
N ALA A 101 -14.71 9.38 -9.20
CA ALA A 101 -13.43 9.95 -9.61
C ALA A 101 -13.35 10.07 -11.13
N ILE A 102 -13.81 9.07 -11.88
CA ILE A 102 -13.86 9.06 -13.35
C ILE A 102 -14.78 10.19 -13.85
N GLU A 103 -16.00 10.30 -13.31
CA GLU A 103 -16.94 11.33 -13.69
C GLU A 103 -16.42 12.76 -13.43
N LYS A 104 -15.77 12.98 -12.28
CA LYS A 104 -15.20 14.29 -11.94
C LYS A 104 -14.03 14.66 -12.84
N ASN A 105 -13.23 13.66 -13.24
CA ASN A 105 -12.11 13.83 -14.17
C ASN A 105 -12.60 14.18 -15.58
N ALA A 106 -13.63 13.49 -16.06
CA ALA A 106 -14.25 13.79 -17.35
C ALA A 106 -14.80 15.23 -17.42
N LYS A 107 -15.19 15.80 -16.26
CA LYS A 107 -15.69 17.18 -16.13
C LYS A 107 -14.59 18.22 -15.84
N GLY A 108 -13.30 17.87 -15.98
CA GLY A 108 -12.17 18.77 -15.76
C GLY A 108 -11.97 19.23 -14.30
N LYS A 109 -12.65 18.61 -13.34
CA LYS A 109 -12.49 18.91 -11.91
C LYS A 109 -11.28 18.18 -11.34
N ARG A 110 -10.53 18.86 -10.44
CA ARG A 110 -9.32 18.34 -9.81
C ARG A 110 -9.57 16.93 -9.22
N LEU A 111 -8.75 15.98 -9.64
CA LEU A 111 -8.72 14.59 -9.14
C LEU A 111 -8.74 14.57 -7.60
N ARG A 112 -9.79 14.01 -7.01
CA ARG A 112 -9.71 13.49 -5.65
C ARG A 112 -9.19 12.07 -5.72
N GLY A 113 -8.27 11.70 -4.81
CA GLY A 113 -7.75 10.34 -4.74
C GLY A 113 -8.90 9.35 -4.48
N GLY A 114 -9.00 8.35 -5.35
CA GLY A 114 -9.93 7.24 -5.20
C GLY A 114 -9.20 5.95 -4.80
N SER A 115 -8.00 6.05 -4.25
CA SER A 115 -7.24 4.87 -3.80
C SER A 115 -7.60 4.56 -2.35
N THR A 116 -7.89 3.30 -2.07
CA THR A 116 -8.21 2.77 -0.75
C THR A 116 -6.95 2.55 0.10
N ILE A 117 -7.13 2.33 1.40
CA ILE A 117 -6.04 1.93 2.31
C ILE A 117 -5.36 0.65 1.80
N SER A 118 -6.12 -0.33 1.32
CA SER A 118 -5.58 -1.59 0.78
C SER A 118 -4.71 -1.36 -0.46
N GLN A 119 -5.15 -0.52 -1.39
CA GLN A 119 -4.35 -0.16 -2.58
C GLN A 119 -3.07 0.58 -2.20
N GLN A 120 -3.14 1.50 -1.23
CA GLN A 120 -1.97 2.20 -0.73
C GLN A 120 -0.99 1.25 -0.04
N THR A 121 -1.50 0.30 0.76
CA THR A 121 -0.70 -0.74 1.42
C THR A 121 0.01 -1.62 0.39
N ALA A 122 -0.72 -2.16 -0.59
CA ALA A 122 -0.17 -2.98 -1.67
C ALA A 122 0.95 -2.23 -2.42
N LYS A 123 0.70 -0.98 -2.79
CA LYS A 123 1.69 -0.12 -3.44
C LYS A 123 2.94 0.07 -2.57
N ASN A 124 2.77 0.45 -1.31
CA ASN A 124 3.89 0.82 -0.45
C ASN A 124 4.75 -0.39 -0.06
N VAL A 125 4.16 -1.59 0.10
CA VAL A 125 4.88 -2.81 0.46
C VAL A 125 5.63 -3.42 -0.71
N PHE A 126 4.98 -3.54 -1.87
CA PHE A 126 5.48 -4.38 -2.96
C PHE A 126 6.02 -3.62 -4.16
N LEU A 127 5.74 -2.30 -4.28
CA LEU A 127 6.02 -1.56 -5.49
C LEU A 127 6.87 -0.32 -5.22
N TRP A 128 7.28 0.31 -6.31
CA TRP A 128 8.09 1.53 -6.30
C TRP A 128 7.25 2.79 -6.45
N GLN A 129 7.81 3.94 -6.10
CA GLN A 129 7.27 5.24 -6.49
C GLN A 129 7.67 5.52 -7.94
N GLY A 130 6.72 5.90 -8.79
CA GLY A 130 7.00 6.09 -10.22
C GLY A 130 6.08 7.10 -10.88
N THR A 131 6.63 7.80 -11.88
CA THR A 131 5.95 8.73 -12.75
C THR A 131 6.08 8.27 -14.21
N GLY A 132 5.39 8.93 -15.11
CA GLY A 132 5.46 8.58 -16.53
C GLY A 132 4.77 7.26 -16.90
N TRP A 133 5.29 6.58 -17.94
CA TRP A 133 4.68 5.35 -18.48
C TRP A 133 4.66 4.19 -17.48
N SER A 134 5.67 4.08 -16.62
CA SER A 134 5.75 3.04 -15.58
C SER A 134 4.59 3.10 -14.56
N ARG A 135 3.91 4.24 -14.47
CA ARG A 135 2.72 4.42 -13.63
C ARG A 135 1.58 3.47 -13.99
N TRP A 136 1.35 3.21 -15.29
CA TRP A 136 0.27 2.31 -15.72
C TRP A 136 0.58 0.86 -15.39
N LEU A 137 1.83 0.42 -15.63
CA LEU A 137 2.29 -0.90 -15.22
C LEU A 137 2.17 -1.07 -13.71
N ARG A 138 2.67 -0.09 -12.95
CA ARG A 138 2.57 -0.11 -11.50
C ARG A 138 1.11 -0.15 -11.02
N LYS A 139 0.19 0.54 -11.68
CA LYS A 139 -1.23 0.51 -11.30
C LYS A 139 -1.87 -0.86 -11.54
N GLY A 140 -1.48 -1.58 -12.57
CA GLY A 140 -1.88 -2.97 -12.79
C GLY A 140 -1.33 -3.91 -11.70
N LEU A 141 -0.06 -3.76 -11.36
CA LEU A 141 0.56 -4.54 -10.27
C LEU A 141 -0.03 -4.18 -8.89
N GLU A 142 -0.36 -2.92 -8.66
CA GLU A 142 -1.07 -2.48 -7.44
C GLU A 142 -2.42 -3.20 -7.30
N ALA A 143 -3.18 -3.30 -8.39
CA ALA A 143 -4.44 -4.04 -8.37
C ALA A 143 -4.23 -5.53 -8.05
N TRP A 144 -3.21 -6.17 -8.65
CA TRP A 144 -2.83 -7.56 -8.37
C TRP A 144 -2.53 -7.77 -6.87
N PHE A 145 -1.62 -6.96 -6.31
CA PHE A 145 -1.25 -7.09 -4.89
C PHE A 145 -2.39 -6.70 -3.95
N THR A 146 -3.27 -5.77 -4.35
CA THR A 146 -4.49 -5.44 -3.58
C THR A 146 -5.38 -6.66 -3.45
N VAL A 147 -5.63 -7.39 -4.55
CA VAL A 147 -6.41 -8.63 -4.50
C VAL A 147 -5.73 -9.65 -3.58
N LEU A 148 -4.41 -9.84 -3.70
CA LEU A 148 -3.69 -10.80 -2.88
C LEU A 148 -3.79 -10.48 -1.37
N ILE A 149 -3.55 -9.22 -0.97
CA ILE A 149 -3.62 -8.88 0.45
C ILE A 149 -5.04 -8.96 1.00
N GLU A 150 -6.07 -8.60 0.23
CA GLU A 150 -7.46 -8.73 0.67
C GLU A 150 -7.91 -10.19 0.81
N GLN A 151 -7.41 -11.10 -0.02
CA GLN A 151 -7.70 -12.51 0.09
C GLN A 151 -6.91 -13.23 1.20
N LEU A 152 -5.70 -12.78 1.47
CA LEU A 152 -4.77 -13.49 2.36
C LEU A 152 -4.63 -12.84 3.74
N TRP A 153 -4.88 -11.53 3.90
CA TRP A 153 -4.74 -10.81 5.16
C TRP A 153 -6.10 -10.43 5.73
N SER A 154 -6.19 -10.30 7.05
CA SER A 154 -7.33 -9.63 7.69
C SER A 154 -7.25 -8.11 7.48
N LYS A 155 -8.39 -7.43 7.54
CA LYS A 155 -8.44 -5.95 7.54
C LYS A 155 -7.57 -5.35 8.66
N ARG A 156 -7.55 -5.99 9.83
CA ARG A 156 -6.65 -5.64 10.93
C ARG A 156 -5.20 -5.66 10.50
N ARG A 157 -4.76 -6.71 9.79
CA ARG A 157 -3.39 -6.82 9.29
C ARG A 157 -3.07 -5.79 8.21
N ILE A 158 -3.99 -5.54 7.29
CA ILE A 158 -3.83 -4.49 6.27
C ILE A 158 -3.62 -3.12 6.93
N MET A 159 -4.43 -2.79 7.93
CA MET A 159 -4.32 -1.53 8.69
C MET A 159 -3.00 -1.45 9.45
N GLU A 160 -2.58 -2.53 10.13
CA GLU A 160 -1.30 -2.59 10.83
C GLU A 160 -0.12 -2.31 9.91
N VAL A 161 -0.07 -2.99 8.76
CA VAL A 161 0.99 -2.79 7.77
C VAL A 161 0.91 -1.37 7.20
N TYR A 162 -0.28 -0.89 6.86
CA TYR A 162 -0.49 0.48 6.37
C TYR A 162 0.12 1.53 7.30
N LEU A 163 -0.23 1.47 8.58
CA LEU A 163 0.24 2.41 9.61
C LEU A 163 1.74 2.27 9.93
N ASN A 164 2.40 1.24 9.41
CA ASN A 164 3.83 1.04 9.55
C ASN A 164 4.64 1.40 8.30
N VAL A 165 4.01 1.44 7.09
CA VAL A 165 4.73 1.69 5.83
C VAL A 165 4.32 2.97 5.13
N ALA A 166 3.25 3.65 5.57
CA ALA A 166 2.84 4.93 5.02
C ALA A 166 3.85 6.02 5.38
N GLU A 167 4.26 6.83 4.40
CA GLU A 167 5.10 8.01 4.65
C GLU A 167 4.26 9.07 5.39
N THR A 168 4.70 9.50 6.55
CA THR A 168 4.05 10.52 7.40
C THR A 168 4.73 11.88 7.32
N GLY A 169 5.88 11.94 6.66
CA GLY A 169 6.68 13.14 6.41
C GLY A 169 7.95 12.76 5.67
N ILE A 170 8.70 13.73 5.16
CA ILE A 170 9.93 13.49 4.41
C ILE A 170 10.84 12.53 5.17
N GLY A 171 11.12 11.35 4.60
CA GLY A 171 11.96 10.31 5.18
C GLY A 171 11.42 9.69 6.47
N THR A 172 10.14 9.89 6.80
CA THR A 172 9.51 9.37 8.03
C THR A 172 8.38 8.44 7.67
N TYR A 173 8.49 7.19 8.08
CA TYR A 173 7.54 6.14 7.73
C TYR A 173 6.90 5.52 8.98
N GLY A 174 5.60 5.36 8.93
CA GLY A 174 4.79 4.78 9.99
C GLY A 174 4.29 5.77 11.03
N ALA A 175 3.27 5.34 11.76
CA ALA A 175 2.59 6.14 12.78
C ALA A 175 3.49 6.41 13.98
N GLU A 176 4.27 5.43 14.43
CA GLU A 176 5.19 5.59 15.57
C GLU A 176 6.28 6.62 15.28
N SER A 177 6.98 6.48 14.17
CA SER A 177 8.01 7.45 13.77
C SER A 177 7.41 8.85 13.54
N GLY A 178 6.19 8.93 13.00
CA GLY A 178 5.45 10.19 12.87
C GLY A 178 5.13 10.82 14.23
N ALA A 179 4.61 10.04 15.17
CA ALA A 179 4.27 10.49 16.53
C ALA A 179 5.53 11.01 17.26
N ARG A 180 6.63 10.27 17.18
CA ARG A 180 7.92 10.69 17.77
C ARG A 180 8.45 11.97 17.14
N ARG A 181 8.43 12.04 15.81
CA ARG A 181 8.94 13.22 15.07
C ARG A 181 8.17 14.49 15.38
N TYR A 182 6.85 14.42 15.39
CA TYR A 182 6.00 15.62 15.44
C TYR A 182 5.57 16.00 16.86
N TYR A 183 5.48 15.02 17.77
CA TYR A 183 4.92 15.22 19.11
C TYR A 183 5.82 14.71 20.23
N ASN A 184 6.96 14.09 19.91
CA ASN A 184 7.91 13.51 20.86
C ASN A 184 7.22 12.51 21.83
N LYS A 185 6.31 11.70 21.31
CA LYS A 185 5.59 10.68 22.06
C LYS A 185 5.38 9.40 21.23
N SER A 186 4.98 8.31 21.87
CA SER A 186 4.57 7.09 21.20
C SER A 186 3.24 7.25 20.47
N ALA A 187 3.03 6.47 19.38
CA ALA A 187 1.76 6.36 18.69
C ALA A 187 0.64 5.82 19.59
N ALA A 188 0.97 5.11 20.68
CA ALA A 188 0.02 4.68 21.70
C ALA A 188 -0.61 5.83 22.52
N SER A 189 -0.05 7.03 22.42
CA SER A 189 -0.46 8.20 23.23
C SER A 189 -0.90 9.39 22.39
N LEU A 190 -1.22 9.14 21.11
CA LEU A 190 -1.74 10.19 20.22
C LEU A 190 -3.15 10.62 20.66
N SER A 191 -3.36 11.92 20.78
CA SER A 191 -4.71 12.46 20.92
C SER A 191 -5.43 12.47 19.55
N PRO A 192 -6.79 12.54 19.53
CA PRO A 192 -7.57 12.60 18.29
C PRO A 192 -7.10 13.69 17.32
N VAL A 193 -6.70 14.85 17.85
CA VAL A 193 -6.24 15.98 17.03
C VAL A 193 -4.86 15.71 16.42
N GLU A 194 -3.95 15.09 17.16
CA GLU A 194 -2.62 14.73 16.68
C GLU A 194 -2.68 13.64 15.62
N ALA A 195 -3.46 12.58 15.88
CA ALA A 195 -3.74 11.52 14.91
C ALA A 195 -4.34 12.08 13.61
N ALA A 196 -5.33 12.97 13.73
CA ALA A 196 -5.95 13.61 12.58
C ALA A 196 -4.99 14.49 11.77
N ARG A 197 -4.03 15.16 12.42
CA ARG A 197 -3.01 15.96 11.74
C ARG A 197 -2.02 15.09 10.96
N ILE A 198 -1.59 13.96 11.54
CA ILE A 198 -0.76 12.98 10.82
C ILE A 198 -1.56 12.43 9.64
N ALA A 199 -2.79 11.98 9.84
CA ALA A 199 -3.65 11.45 8.78
C ALA A 199 -3.89 12.47 7.65
N ALA A 200 -4.06 13.75 7.96
CA ALA A 200 -4.23 14.80 6.95
C ALA A 200 -3.01 15.01 6.04
N ALA A 201 -1.83 14.59 6.49
CA ALA A 201 -0.60 14.66 5.71
C ALA A 201 -0.41 13.46 4.78
N LEU A 202 -0.94 12.28 5.11
CA LEU A 202 -0.70 11.01 4.39
C LEU A 202 -0.88 11.09 2.86
N PRO A 203 -1.87 11.78 2.28
CA PRO A 203 -2.02 11.85 0.83
C PRO A 203 -0.87 12.54 0.09
N ALA A 204 -0.11 13.40 0.79
CA ALA A 204 1.01 14.14 0.21
C ALA A 204 2.01 14.55 1.31
N PRO A 205 2.68 13.59 1.97
CA PRO A 205 3.46 13.82 3.18
C PRO A 205 4.67 14.74 2.98
N ARG A 206 5.15 14.84 1.76
CA ARG A 206 6.29 15.71 1.39
C ARG A 206 5.91 17.19 1.23
N THR A 207 4.63 17.49 1.09
CA THR A 207 4.14 18.86 0.85
C THR A 207 3.14 19.34 1.89
N ARG A 208 2.56 18.42 2.66
CA ARG A 208 1.60 18.74 3.72
C ARG A 208 2.27 18.69 5.08
N ALA A 209 2.34 19.83 5.74
CA ALA A 209 2.90 19.92 7.07
C ALA A 209 1.95 19.32 8.11
N VAL A 210 2.46 18.51 9.03
CA VAL A 210 1.75 18.04 10.23
C VAL A 210 1.72 19.16 11.27
N ASN A 211 2.90 19.68 11.63
CA ASN A 211 3.04 20.82 12.52
C ASN A 211 2.96 22.12 11.75
N GLY A 212 2.25 23.12 12.32
CA GLY A 212 2.07 24.42 11.67
C GLY A 212 1.22 24.37 10.39
N ALA A 213 0.40 23.31 10.20
CA ALA A 213 -0.46 23.17 9.04
C ALA A 213 -1.34 24.39 8.82
N ARG A 214 -1.42 24.86 7.57
CA ARG A 214 -2.22 26.03 7.14
C ARG A 214 -3.20 25.63 6.03
N GLY A 215 -4.11 26.53 5.72
CA GLY A 215 -5.00 26.43 4.57
C GLY A 215 -5.77 25.11 4.53
N PHE A 216 -5.65 24.40 3.42
CA PHE A 216 -6.35 23.15 3.17
C PHE A 216 -5.98 22.05 4.18
N THR A 217 -4.69 21.85 4.46
CA THR A 217 -4.24 20.75 5.35
C THR A 217 -4.78 20.92 6.75
N ARG A 218 -4.80 22.16 7.28
CA ARG A 218 -5.41 22.45 8.60
C ARG A 218 -6.90 22.15 8.62
N ARG A 219 -7.65 22.62 7.61
CA ARG A 219 -9.10 22.36 7.52
C ARG A 219 -9.39 20.86 7.40
N HIS A 220 -8.60 20.15 6.59
CA HIS A 220 -8.74 18.70 6.42
C HIS A 220 -8.46 17.95 7.71
N GLY A 221 -7.40 18.29 8.45
CA GLY A 221 -7.12 17.72 9.76
C GLY A 221 -8.25 17.95 10.77
N ASN A 222 -8.81 19.16 10.82
CA ASN A 222 -9.97 19.44 11.69
C ASN A 222 -11.20 18.61 11.28
N THR A 223 -11.44 18.41 9.99
CA THR A 223 -12.53 17.53 9.50
C THR A 223 -12.31 16.09 9.91
N ILE A 224 -11.08 15.57 9.81
CA ILE A 224 -10.74 14.21 10.25
C ILE A 224 -10.96 14.09 11.75
N ALA A 225 -10.45 15.04 12.56
CA ALA A 225 -10.62 15.01 14.01
C ALA A 225 -12.09 14.95 14.43
N ALA A 226 -12.95 15.74 13.80
CA ALA A 226 -14.39 15.71 14.06
C ALA A 226 -15.05 14.38 13.64
N ARG A 227 -14.46 13.62 12.72
CA ARG A 227 -15.00 12.36 12.20
C ARG A 227 -14.51 11.12 12.98
N ILE A 228 -13.45 11.20 13.77
CA ILE A 228 -12.93 10.07 14.58
C ILE A 228 -14.05 9.48 15.44
N GLY A 229 -14.80 10.31 16.18
CA GLY A 229 -15.93 9.85 16.98
C GLY A 229 -17.08 9.24 16.16
N VAL A 230 -17.27 9.69 14.91
CA VAL A 230 -18.26 9.12 13.99
C VAL A 230 -17.83 7.72 13.53
N VAL A 231 -16.54 7.54 13.18
CA VAL A 231 -15.99 6.22 12.79
C VAL A 231 -16.30 5.18 13.88
N ARG A 232 -16.05 5.53 15.15
CA ARG A 232 -16.30 4.66 16.30
C ARG A 232 -17.78 4.38 16.52
N ARG A 233 -18.59 5.43 16.57
CA ARG A 233 -20.03 5.34 16.82
C ARG A 233 -20.72 4.48 15.77
N ASP A 234 -20.36 4.67 14.51
CA ASP A 234 -21.02 4.01 13.39
C ASP A 234 -20.35 2.65 13.04
N GLY A 235 -19.34 2.23 13.81
CA GLY A 235 -18.65 0.95 13.67
C GLY A 235 -17.87 0.79 12.36
N LEU A 236 -17.39 1.90 11.76
CA LEU A 236 -16.66 1.89 10.49
C LEU A 236 -15.27 1.26 10.62
N ASP A 237 -14.77 1.08 11.83
CA ASP A 237 -13.52 0.41 12.20
C ASP A 237 -13.72 -1.04 12.67
N ALA A 238 -14.95 -1.56 12.63
CA ALA A 238 -15.29 -2.85 13.22
C ALA A 238 -14.47 -4.02 12.69
N CYS A 239 -14.09 -4.02 11.41
CA CYS A 239 -13.27 -5.07 10.80
C CYS A 239 -11.81 -5.09 11.30
N VAL A 240 -11.39 -4.06 12.02
CA VAL A 240 -10.06 -3.95 12.62
C VAL A 240 -10.02 -4.46 14.06
N TYR A 241 -11.12 -4.31 14.80
CA TYR A 241 -11.20 -4.55 16.25
C TYR A 241 -12.14 -5.70 16.68
N ARG A 242 -12.81 -6.35 15.73
CA ARG A 242 -13.65 -7.54 15.96
C ARG A 242 -12.93 -8.82 15.62
#